data_940ad2b6f46af19aaf36319dfae23fce
#
_entry.id   940ad2b6f46af19aaf36319dfae23fce
#
_cell.length_a   1.000
_cell.length_b   1.000
_cell.length_c   1.000
_cell.angle_alpha   90.00
_cell.angle_beta   90.00
_cell.angle_gamma   90.00
#
_symmetry.space_group_name_H-M   'P 1'
#
loop_
_entity.id
_entity.type
_entity.pdbx_description
1 polymer ?
#
loop_
_entity_poly.entity_id
_entity_poly.type
_entity_poly.pdbx_seq_one_letter_code
_entity_poly.pdbx_strand_id
1 'polypeptide(L)'
;MTISTTHPEIPDASVPPITEDDIAGYLVNTPEFFERHAEVLTGVQLTSPHGARAVSLQERQAEMLREKIKGLEQRLMAMVRNSHENTAIADRLHRWSLVLAGTADPSELPARTVEAALEQFSLPQAAVRVWEVAPGHRLASFARDPGEELRAFAASLGEPYCGPNRGFDAVRLLDRPDEAASLALMPLRTPEGDCFGLLVLASPEPARFDAAMGTDFLQRMAAIASAALGRLRD
;
A
#
# COMPACT_ATOMS: atom_id res chain seq x y z
N MET A 1 -56.60 73.29 -11.48
CA MET A 1 -55.67 72.52 -12.31
C MET A 1 -54.40 72.33 -11.49
N THR A 2 -54.34 71.19 -10.81
CA THR A 2 -53.21 70.86 -9.91
C THR A 2 -52.32 69.85 -10.64
N ILE A 3 -51.09 70.21 -10.92
CA ILE A 3 -50.09 69.36 -11.59
C ILE A 3 -49.36 68.55 -10.53
N SER A 4 -49.58 67.22 -10.52
CA SER A 4 -48.89 66.27 -9.64
C SER A 4 -47.55 65.89 -10.27
N THR A 5 -46.48 66.28 -9.59
CA THR A 5 -45.10 65.92 -10.00
C THR A 5 -44.72 64.62 -9.35
N THR A 6 -44.73 63.54 -10.10
CA THR A 6 -44.25 62.22 -9.65
C THR A 6 -42.71 62.19 -9.75
N HIS A 7 -42.05 62.09 -8.62
CA HIS A 7 -40.60 61.83 -8.55
C HIS A 7 -40.35 60.31 -8.78
N PRO A 8 -39.42 59.92 -9.63
CA PRO A 8 -39.02 58.50 -9.71
C PRO A 8 -38.18 58.12 -8.51
N GLU A 9 -38.62 57.10 -7.77
CA GLU A 9 -37.85 56.41 -6.75
C GLU A 9 -36.66 55.70 -7.43
N ILE A 10 -35.41 56.08 -7.04
CA ILE A 10 -34.20 55.36 -7.39
C ILE A 10 -34.13 54.15 -6.48
N PRO A 11 -34.07 52.90 -6.98
CA PRO A 11 -33.91 51.73 -6.13
C PRO A 11 -32.57 51.80 -5.41
N ASP A 12 -32.61 51.74 -4.08
CA ASP A 12 -31.48 51.60 -3.20
C ASP A 12 -30.86 50.22 -3.46
N ALA A 13 -29.84 50.21 -4.35
CA ALA A 13 -29.04 48.99 -4.58
C ALA A 13 -28.12 48.81 -3.36
N SER A 14 -28.58 48.10 -2.35
CA SER A 14 -27.76 47.69 -1.23
C SER A 14 -26.62 46.81 -1.78
N VAL A 15 -25.41 47.39 -1.88
CA VAL A 15 -24.20 46.63 -2.18
C VAL A 15 -24.03 45.61 -1.08
N PRO A 16 -23.94 44.28 -1.38
CA PRO A 16 -23.73 43.26 -0.38
C PRO A 16 -22.47 43.56 0.41
N PRO A 17 -22.45 43.29 1.73
CA PRO A 17 -21.28 43.51 2.55
C PRO A 17 -20.11 42.66 2.05
N ILE A 18 -18.94 43.24 1.94
CA ILE A 18 -17.69 42.55 1.57
C ILE A 18 -17.39 41.50 2.64
N THR A 19 -17.23 40.24 2.21
CA THR A 19 -16.91 39.12 3.09
C THR A 19 -15.39 38.95 3.28
N GLU A 20 -14.99 38.21 4.29
CA GLU A 20 -13.56 37.85 4.49
C GLU A 20 -13.01 37.04 3.29
N ASP A 21 -13.85 36.19 2.68
CA ASP A 21 -13.49 35.41 1.48
C ASP A 21 -13.25 36.32 0.26
N ASP A 22 -14.05 37.38 0.11
CA ASP A 22 -13.84 38.36 -0.97
C ASP A 22 -12.50 39.10 -0.80
N ILE A 23 -12.13 39.46 0.43
CA ILE A 23 -10.85 40.10 0.74
C ILE A 23 -9.72 39.11 0.47
N ALA A 24 -9.83 37.86 0.92
CA ALA A 24 -8.82 36.84 0.69
C ALA A 24 -8.64 36.57 -0.81
N GLY A 25 -9.73 36.42 -1.55
CA GLY A 25 -9.71 36.25 -3.00
C GLY A 25 -9.06 37.45 -3.72
N TYR A 26 -9.39 38.67 -3.33
CA TYR A 26 -8.77 39.87 -3.87
C TYR A 26 -7.25 39.92 -3.67
N LEU A 27 -6.78 39.62 -2.45
CA LEU A 27 -5.35 39.63 -2.11
C LEU A 27 -4.56 38.56 -2.83
N VAL A 28 -5.12 37.36 -3.02
CA VAL A 28 -4.51 36.28 -3.79
C VAL A 28 -4.38 36.63 -5.28
N ASN A 29 -5.40 37.26 -5.85
CA ASN A 29 -5.44 37.60 -7.26
C ASN A 29 -4.76 38.95 -7.62
N THR A 30 -4.32 39.72 -6.62
CA THR A 30 -3.71 41.03 -6.81
C THR A 30 -2.42 41.15 -6.00
N PRO A 31 -1.34 40.39 -6.35
CA PRO A 31 -0.08 40.41 -5.60
C PRO A 31 0.58 41.81 -5.56
N GLU A 32 0.39 42.65 -6.57
CA GLU A 32 0.87 44.02 -6.62
C GLU A 32 0.21 44.94 -5.57
N PHE A 33 -0.84 44.49 -4.88
CA PHE A 33 -1.44 45.22 -3.77
C PHE A 33 -0.39 45.49 -2.68
N PHE A 34 0.39 44.49 -2.32
CA PHE A 34 1.42 44.63 -1.28
C PHE A 34 2.65 45.46 -1.74
N GLU A 35 2.90 45.53 -3.03
CA GLU A 35 3.93 46.42 -3.57
C GLU A 35 3.52 47.89 -3.43
N ARG A 36 2.25 48.21 -3.65
CA ARG A 36 1.67 49.56 -3.52
C ARG A 36 1.38 49.97 -2.09
N HIS A 37 1.17 48.97 -1.19
CA HIS A 37 0.76 49.15 0.21
C HIS A 37 1.68 48.41 1.15
N ALA A 38 3.01 48.60 1.02
CA ALA A 38 4.03 47.91 1.80
C ALA A 38 3.88 48.14 3.34
N GLU A 39 3.36 49.34 3.73
CA GLU A 39 3.06 49.65 5.10
C GLU A 39 2.04 48.70 5.78
N VAL A 40 1.12 48.11 4.99
CA VAL A 40 0.15 47.14 5.49
C VAL A 40 0.85 45.89 6.00
N LEU A 41 1.88 45.38 5.27
CA LEU A 41 2.66 44.23 5.69
C LEU A 41 3.40 44.44 7.01
N THR A 42 3.84 45.68 7.26
CA THR A 42 4.56 46.01 8.51
C THR A 42 3.62 46.32 9.65
N GLY A 43 2.43 46.83 9.38
CA GLY A 43 1.43 47.21 10.36
C GLY A 43 0.55 46.08 10.88
N VAL A 44 0.35 45.03 10.08
CA VAL A 44 -0.48 43.89 10.47
C VAL A 44 0.27 42.97 11.42
N GLN A 45 -0.19 42.93 12.67
CA GLN A 45 0.33 42.01 13.69
C GLN A 45 -0.63 40.85 13.90
N LEU A 46 -0.12 39.62 13.73
CA LEU A 46 -0.87 38.39 13.96
C LEU A 46 -0.50 37.80 15.31
N THR A 47 -1.49 37.23 16.01
CA THR A 47 -1.22 36.47 17.24
C THR A 47 -0.62 35.11 16.87
N SER A 48 0.49 34.74 17.51
CA SER A 48 1.08 33.40 17.36
C SER A 48 0.13 32.34 17.97
N PRO A 49 -0.12 31.23 17.32
CA PRO A 49 -0.94 30.14 17.91
C PRO A 49 -0.24 29.49 19.12
N HIS A 50 1.04 29.75 19.34
CA HIS A 50 1.85 29.17 20.42
C HIS A 50 2.14 30.13 21.57
N GLY A 51 1.52 31.32 21.56
CA GLY A 51 1.66 32.29 22.65
C GLY A 51 0.93 33.61 22.36
N ALA A 52 0.65 34.37 23.43
CA ALA A 52 -0.05 35.67 23.40
C ALA A 52 0.78 36.83 22.83
N ARG A 53 1.93 36.57 22.19
CA ARG A 53 2.80 37.61 21.63
C ARG A 53 2.38 37.96 20.23
N ALA A 54 2.17 39.23 19.93
CA ALA A 54 1.95 39.73 18.58
C ALA A 54 3.22 39.53 17.75
N VAL A 55 3.08 38.90 16.57
CA VAL A 55 4.14 38.65 15.57
C VAL A 55 3.81 39.36 14.28
N SER A 56 4.83 39.74 13.52
CA SER A 56 4.63 40.32 12.20
C SER A 56 4.12 39.24 11.20
N LEU A 57 3.43 39.67 10.12
CA LEU A 57 3.00 38.80 9.05
C LEU A 57 4.17 38.01 8.46
N GLN A 58 5.34 38.64 8.30
CA GLN A 58 6.55 37.99 7.78
C GLN A 58 7.07 36.89 8.72
N GLU A 59 7.07 37.12 10.05
CA GLU A 59 7.44 36.08 11.00
C GLU A 59 6.48 34.87 10.95
N ARG A 60 5.17 35.16 10.80
CA ARG A 60 4.16 34.11 10.65
C ARG A 60 4.33 33.31 9.38
N GLN A 61 4.61 33.99 8.25
CA GLN A 61 4.92 33.31 6.98
C GLN A 61 6.18 32.44 7.08
N ALA A 62 7.25 32.95 7.73
CA ALA A 62 8.48 32.20 7.94
C ALA A 62 8.25 30.96 8.82
N GLU A 63 7.42 31.04 9.85
CA GLU A 63 7.03 29.91 10.70
C GLU A 63 6.27 28.85 9.89
N MET A 64 5.25 29.25 9.13
CA MET A 64 4.49 28.34 8.27
C MET A 64 5.37 27.66 7.22
N LEU A 65 6.33 28.39 6.62
CA LEU A 65 7.28 27.80 5.67
C LEU A 65 8.21 26.79 6.35
N ARG A 66 8.71 27.07 7.56
CA ARG A 66 9.52 26.12 8.33
C ARG A 66 8.74 24.84 8.66
N GLU A 67 7.48 24.96 9.08
CA GLU A 67 6.61 23.81 9.32
C GLU A 67 6.39 22.99 8.07
N LYS A 68 6.15 23.65 6.93
CA LYS A 68 5.99 22.99 5.63
C LYS A 68 7.27 22.27 5.19
N ILE A 69 8.44 22.88 5.35
CA ILE A 69 9.74 22.28 5.07
C ILE A 69 9.93 21.03 5.93
N LYS A 70 9.71 21.14 7.25
CA LYS A 70 9.80 19.99 8.16
C LYS A 70 8.87 18.83 7.77
N GLY A 71 7.64 19.14 7.35
CA GLY A 71 6.71 18.13 6.85
C GLY A 71 7.17 17.47 5.55
N LEU A 72 7.79 18.24 4.64
CA LEU A 72 8.36 17.71 3.39
C LEU A 72 9.59 16.83 3.66
N GLU A 73 10.47 17.25 4.56
CA GLU A 73 11.64 16.46 4.97
C GLU A 73 11.23 15.12 5.59
N GLN A 74 10.20 15.11 6.45
CA GLN A 74 9.66 13.86 7.02
C GLN A 74 9.11 12.92 5.95
N ARG A 75 8.38 13.45 4.96
CA ARG A 75 7.87 12.66 3.83
C ARG A 75 9.01 12.12 2.97
N LEU A 76 10.02 12.94 2.69
CA LEU A 76 11.20 12.52 1.94
C LEU A 76 11.93 11.37 2.64
N MET A 77 12.17 11.49 3.95
CA MET A 77 12.80 10.44 4.75
C MET A 77 11.99 9.13 4.74
N ALA A 78 10.65 9.22 4.82
CA ALA A 78 9.77 8.06 4.70
C ALA A 78 9.88 7.41 3.30
N MET A 79 9.88 8.21 2.22
CA MET A 79 10.05 7.71 0.85
C MET A 79 11.40 7.02 0.65
N VAL A 80 12.49 7.59 1.16
CA VAL A 80 13.83 6.98 1.09
C VAL A 80 13.85 5.65 1.82
N ARG A 81 13.28 5.57 3.02
CA ARG A 81 13.18 4.33 3.78
C ARG A 81 12.42 3.25 3.02
N ASN A 82 11.22 3.60 2.54
CA ASN A 82 10.39 2.66 1.76
C ASN A 82 11.12 2.18 0.48
N SER A 83 11.88 3.07 -0.17
CA SER A 83 12.69 2.71 -1.34
C SER A 83 13.78 1.67 -0.99
N HIS A 84 14.49 1.86 0.12
CA HIS A 84 15.48 0.90 0.59
C HIS A 84 14.86 -0.45 0.97
N GLU A 85 13.71 -0.44 1.66
CA GLU A 85 12.98 -1.65 2.01
C GLU A 85 12.52 -2.40 0.77
N ASN A 86 11.96 -1.71 -0.22
CA ASN A 86 11.54 -2.29 -1.50
C ASN A 86 12.72 -2.90 -2.26
N THR A 87 13.87 -2.23 -2.30
CA THR A 87 15.09 -2.76 -2.93
C THR A 87 15.55 -4.04 -2.22
N ALA A 88 15.59 -4.05 -0.88
CA ALA A 88 15.97 -5.23 -0.12
C ALA A 88 15.02 -6.42 -0.35
N ILE A 89 13.71 -6.16 -0.46
CA ILE A 89 12.71 -7.19 -0.79
C ILE A 89 12.93 -7.71 -2.21
N ALA A 90 13.18 -6.84 -3.19
CA ALA A 90 13.46 -7.24 -4.57
C ALA A 90 14.72 -8.11 -4.68
N ASP A 91 15.78 -7.79 -3.95
CA ASP A 91 17.01 -8.57 -3.90
C ASP A 91 16.77 -9.96 -3.30
N ARG A 92 15.95 -10.06 -2.24
CA ARG A 92 15.57 -11.36 -1.65
C ARG A 92 14.76 -12.20 -2.62
N LEU A 93 13.80 -11.59 -3.32
CA LEU A 93 12.99 -12.26 -4.33
C LEU A 93 13.87 -12.76 -5.49
N HIS A 94 14.82 -11.95 -5.91
CA HIS A 94 15.78 -12.35 -6.97
C HIS A 94 16.61 -13.56 -6.53
N ARG A 95 17.18 -13.54 -5.31
CA ARG A 95 17.94 -14.70 -4.79
C ARG A 95 17.07 -15.95 -4.70
N TRP A 96 15.84 -15.81 -4.20
CA TRP A 96 14.89 -16.91 -4.16
C TRP A 96 14.57 -17.46 -5.55
N SER A 97 14.35 -16.60 -6.54
CA SER A 97 14.10 -17.03 -7.92
C SER A 97 15.30 -17.78 -8.54
N LEU A 98 16.52 -17.37 -8.23
CA LEU A 98 17.73 -18.07 -8.68
C LEU A 98 17.84 -19.49 -8.12
N VAL A 99 17.42 -19.72 -6.88
CA VAL A 99 17.37 -21.06 -6.28
C VAL A 99 16.40 -21.94 -7.07
N LEU A 100 15.21 -21.43 -7.36
CA LEU A 100 14.18 -22.19 -8.12
C LEU A 100 14.65 -22.46 -9.56
N ALA A 101 15.20 -21.47 -10.22
CA ALA A 101 15.71 -21.60 -11.60
C ALA A 101 16.92 -22.56 -11.70
N GLY A 102 17.77 -22.58 -10.66
CA GLY A 102 18.95 -23.46 -10.58
C GLY A 102 18.61 -24.90 -10.17
N THR A 103 17.40 -25.20 -9.74
CA THR A 103 16.95 -26.55 -9.37
C THR A 103 16.67 -27.37 -10.63
N ALA A 104 17.56 -28.33 -10.92
CA ALA A 104 17.47 -29.14 -12.15
C ALA A 104 16.36 -30.19 -12.06
N ASP A 105 16.26 -30.91 -10.93
CA ASP A 105 15.22 -31.92 -10.72
C ASP A 105 13.89 -31.28 -10.30
N PRO A 106 12.83 -31.43 -11.09
CA PRO A 106 11.51 -30.90 -10.73
C PRO A 106 10.97 -31.44 -9.40
N SER A 107 11.32 -32.67 -9.03
CA SER A 107 10.83 -33.27 -7.78
C SER A 107 11.35 -32.56 -6.52
N GLU A 108 12.48 -31.87 -6.60
CA GLU A 108 13.05 -31.08 -5.48
C GLU A 108 12.47 -29.67 -5.39
N LEU A 109 11.82 -29.16 -6.45
CA LEU A 109 11.31 -27.80 -6.50
C LEU A 109 10.38 -27.44 -5.33
N PRO A 110 9.42 -28.26 -4.90
CA PRO A 110 8.55 -27.90 -3.78
C PRO A 110 9.32 -27.69 -2.46
N ALA A 111 10.26 -28.58 -2.15
CA ALA A 111 11.10 -28.45 -0.96
C ALA A 111 11.99 -27.20 -1.06
N ARG A 112 12.65 -26.99 -2.20
CA ARG A 112 13.50 -25.79 -2.44
C ARG A 112 12.72 -24.49 -2.40
N THR A 113 11.48 -24.48 -2.91
CA THR A 113 10.59 -23.32 -2.84
C THR A 113 10.35 -22.90 -1.40
N VAL A 114 10.03 -23.86 -0.52
CA VAL A 114 9.76 -23.62 0.90
C VAL A 114 11.03 -23.25 1.65
N GLU A 115 12.09 -24.05 1.57
CA GLU A 115 13.36 -23.81 2.26
C GLU A 115 13.95 -22.45 1.95
N ALA A 116 14.05 -22.13 0.66
CA ALA A 116 14.57 -20.82 0.23
C ALA A 116 13.65 -19.65 0.62
N ALA A 117 12.32 -19.85 0.68
CA ALA A 117 11.42 -18.82 1.18
C ALA A 117 11.63 -18.57 2.67
N LEU A 118 11.74 -19.62 3.50
CA LEU A 118 12.04 -19.51 4.92
C LEU A 118 13.34 -18.73 5.16
N GLU A 119 14.40 -19.08 4.43
CA GLU A 119 15.71 -18.45 4.56
C GLU A 119 15.73 -17.00 4.08
N GLN A 120 15.33 -16.73 2.83
CA GLN A 120 15.46 -15.41 2.23
C GLN A 120 14.54 -14.37 2.87
N PHE A 121 13.35 -14.76 3.32
CA PHE A 121 12.38 -13.85 3.91
C PHE A 121 12.31 -13.95 5.44
N SER A 122 13.17 -14.78 6.06
CA SER A 122 13.19 -15.00 7.51
C SER A 122 11.81 -15.36 8.05
N LEU A 123 11.16 -16.34 7.40
CA LEU A 123 9.83 -16.78 7.76
C LEU A 123 9.90 -17.96 8.75
N PRO A 124 9.00 -18.02 9.74
CA PRO A 124 8.97 -19.15 10.67
C PRO A 124 8.33 -20.39 10.09
N GLN A 125 7.39 -20.25 9.14
CA GLN A 125 6.71 -21.36 8.49
C GLN A 125 6.32 -21.01 7.05
N ALA A 126 6.43 -22.01 6.17
CA ALA A 126 5.90 -21.96 4.81
C ALA A 126 5.53 -23.39 4.37
N ALA A 127 4.57 -23.52 3.49
CA ALA A 127 4.18 -24.79 2.88
C ALA A 127 3.75 -24.59 1.44
N VAL A 128 3.92 -25.61 0.62
CA VAL A 128 3.42 -25.63 -0.76
C VAL A 128 2.65 -26.92 -1.02
N ARG A 129 1.55 -26.81 -1.73
CA ARG A 129 0.76 -27.92 -2.22
C ARG A 129 0.51 -27.74 -3.68
N VAL A 130 0.74 -28.83 -4.45
CA VAL A 130 0.56 -28.85 -5.91
C VAL A 130 -0.34 -30.02 -6.26
N TRP A 131 -1.33 -29.80 -7.10
CA TRP A 131 -2.22 -30.82 -7.61
C TRP A 131 -2.12 -30.90 -9.12
N GLU A 132 -2.71 -31.96 -9.72
CA GLU A 132 -2.61 -32.21 -11.17
C GLU A 132 -1.16 -32.41 -11.65
N VAL A 133 -0.35 -33.07 -10.83
CA VAL A 133 1.04 -33.39 -11.16
C VAL A 133 1.14 -34.60 -12.09
N ALA A 134 2.24 -34.68 -12.83
CA ALA A 134 2.57 -35.84 -13.67
C ALA A 134 2.58 -37.14 -12.85
N PRO A 135 2.32 -38.30 -13.46
CA PRO A 135 2.21 -39.57 -12.76
C PRO A 135 3.37 -39.93 -11.84
N GLY A 136 4.60 -39.54 -12.24
CA GLY A 136 5.82 -39.76 -11.46
C GLY A 136 5.86 -39.04 -10.10
N HIS A 137 5.08 -37.99 -9.91
CA HIS A 137 5.08 -37.17 -8.70
C HIS A 137 3.88 -37.36 -7.78
N ARG A 138 2.87 -38.18 -8.19
CA ARG A 138 1.59 -38.32 -7.47
C ARG A 138 1.72 -38.84 -6.02
N LEU A 139 2.75 -39.60 -5.72
CA LEU A 139 2.98 -40.17 -4.39
C LEU A 139 3.78 -39.23 -3.46
N ALA A 140 4.28 -38.14 -3.97
CA ALA A 140 5.07 -37.19 -3.20
C ALA A 140 4.20 -36.47 -2.16
N SER A 141 4.83 -36.06 -1.04
CA SER A 141 4.13 -35.39 0.06
C SER A 141 3.48 -34.07 -0.38
N PHE A 142 4.13 -33.33 -1.27
CA PHE A 142 3.65 -32.06 -1.81
C PHE A 142 2.44 -32.23 -2.76
N ALA A 143 2.21 -33.44 -3.30
CA ALA A 143 1.14 -33.74 -4.23
C ALA A 143 -0.08 -34.40 -3.57
N ARG A 144 -0.08 -34.58 -2.24
CA ARG A 144 -1.24 -35.11 -1.53
C ARG A 144 -2.46 -34.25 -1.78
N ASP A 145 -3.59 -34.90 -2.02
CA ASP A 145 -4.84 -34.17 -2.25
C ASP A 145 -5.22 -33.31 -1.04
N PRO A 146 -5.34 -31.99 -1.21
CA PRO A 146 -5.71 -31.09 -0.14
C PRO A 146 -7.21 -31.06 0.17
N GLY A 147 -8.02 -31.77 -0.62
CA GLY A 147 -9.48 -31.72 -0.59
C GLY A 147 -10.07 -30.68 -1.54
N GLU A 148 -11.32 -30.95 -1.94
CA GLU A 148 -12.02 -30.11 -2.92
C GLU A 148 -12.26 -28.68 -2.41
N GLU A 149 -12.56 -28.51 -1.11
CA GLU A 149 -12.80 -27.22 -0.49
C GLU A 149 -11.58 -26.29 -0.59
N LEU A 150 -10.37 -26.82 -0.27
CA LEU A 150 -9.14 -26.03 -0.35
C LEU A 150 -8.75 -25.69 -1.80
N ARG A 151 -9.01 -26.61 -2.75
CA ARG A 151 -8.81 -26.35 -4.17
C ARG A 151 -9.74 -25.24 -4.68
N ALA A 152 -11.03 -25.31 -4.34
CA ALA A 152 -12.02 -24.29 -4.72
C ALA A 152 -11.70 -22.95 -4.08
N PHE A 153 -11.28 -22.95 -2.80
CA PHE A 153 -10.81 -21.74 -2.13
C PHE A 153 -9.61 -21.11 -2.84
N ALA A 154 -8.55 -21.90 -3.12
CA ALA A 154 -7.36 -21.41 -3.83
C ALA A 154 -7.70 -20.86 -5.22
N ALA A 155 -8.59 -21.52 -5.96
CA ALA A 155 -9.05 -21.06 -7.27
C ALA A 155 -9.84 -19.75 -7.19
N SER A 156 -10.60 -19.53 -6.11
CA SER A 156 -11.38 -18.31 -5.88
C SER A 156 -10.53 -17.07 -5.55
N LEU A 157 -9.29 -17.24 -5.13
CA LEU A 157 -8.37 -16.14 -4.84
C LEU A 157 -7.94 -15.50 -6.17
N GLY A 158 -8.51 -14.37 -6.56
CA GLY A 158 -8.10 -13.60 -7.74
C GLY A 158 -6.69 -13.02 -7.60
N GLU A 159 -6.31 -12.66 -6.38
CA GLU A 159 -5.00 -12.13 -5.99
C GLU A 159 -4.50 -12.83 -4.72
N PRO A 160 -3.20 -12.76 -4.41
CA PRO A 160 -2.68 -13.26 -3.14
C PRO A 160 -3.39 -12.63 -1.93
N TYR A 161 -3.80 -13.44 -0.99
CA TYR A 161 -4.28 -12.95 0.30
C TYR A 161 -3.09 -12.60 1.19
N CYS A 162 -3.17 -11.48 1.89
CA CYS A 162 -2.22 -11.06 2.89
C CYS A 162 -2.99 -10.48 4.09
N GLY A 163 -2.82 -11.06 5.27
CA GLY A 163 -3.55 -10.59 6.45
C GLY A 163 -3.63 -11.59 7.60
N PRO A 164 -4.45 -11.28 8.62
CA PRO A 164 -4.62 -12.13 9.79
C PRO A 164 -5.21 -13.49 9.42
N ASN A 165 -4.84 -14.51 10.19
CA ASN A 165 -5.46 -15.82 10.06
C ASN A 165 -6.92 -15.77 10.56
N ARG A 166 -7.86 -15.96 9.64
CA ARG A 166 -9.30 -15.98 9.93
C ARG A 166 -9.87 -17.39 10.00
N GLY A 167 -9.02 -18.37 10.30
CA GLY A 167 -9.45 -19.78 10.35
C GLY A 167 -9.46 -20.46 8.99
N PHE A 168 -8.55 -20.08 8.08
CA PHE A 168 -8.43 -20.71 6.78
C PHE A 168 -7.92 -22.15 6.88
N ASP A 169 -8.53 -23.10 6.19
CA ASP A 169 -8.08 -24.49 6.13
C ASP A 169 -6.66 -24.65 5.53
N ALA A 170 -6.20 -23.66 4.77
CA ALA A 170 -4.85 -23.59 4.23
C ALA A 170 -3.75 -23.72 5.30
N VAL A 171 -4.01 -23.34 6.56
CA VAL A 171 -3.06 -23.49 7.67
C VAL A 171 -2.73 -24.96 8.00
N ARG A 172 -3.62 -25.89 7.66
CA ARG A 172 -3.39 -27.33 7.86
C ARG A 172 -2.25 -27.89 7.00
N LEU A 173 -1.78 -27.12 6.02
CA LEU A 173 -0.60 -27.45 5.23
C LEU A 173 0.71 -27.20 5.96
N LEU A 174 0.68 -26.38 7.03
CA LEU A 174 1.83 -26.01 7.83
C LEU A 174 2.16 -27.07 8.88
N ASP A 175 3.40 -27.09 9.33
CA ASP A 175 3.84 -28.00 10.41
C ASP A 175 3.25 -27.63 11.77
N ARG A 176 3.05 -26.33 12.02
CA ARG A 176 2.51 -25.78 13.27
C ARG A 176 1.35 -24.81 12.98
N PRO A 177 0.18 -25.33 12.58
CA PRO A 177 -0.97 -24.52 12.18
C PRO A 177 -1.46 -23.56 13.27
N ASP A 178 -1.39 -23.99 14.55
CA ASP A 178 -1.89 -23.21 15.70
C ASP A 178 -1.05 -21.96 15.98
N GLU A 179 0.19 -21.91 15.51
CA GLU A 179 1.07 -20.75 15.67
C GLU A 179 0.87 -19.69 14.57
N ALA A 180 0.05 -19.95 13.56
CA ALA A 180 -0.15 -19.04 12.44
C ALA A 180 -1.14 -17.92 12.80
N ALA A 181 -0.65 -16.76 13.24
CA ALA A 181 -1.47 -15.59 13.53
C ALA A 181 -1.74 -14.73 12.29
N SER A 182 -0.77 -14.64 11.35
CA SER A 182 -0.93 -13.96 10.06
C SER A 182 -0.43 -14.82 8.91
N LEU A 183 -1.00 -14.63 7.72
CA LEU A 183 -0.82 -15.48 6.54
C LEU A 183 -0.62 -14.66 5.26
N ALA A 184 0.17 -15.23 4.33
CA ALA A 184 0.08 -14.92 2.92
C ALA A 184 -0.27 -16.21 2.15
N LEU A 185 -1.34 -16.16 1.37
CA LEU A 185 -1.86 -17.28 0.57
C LEU A 185 -1.71 -16.92 -0.91
N MET A 186 -0.95 -17.69 -1.65
CA MET A 186 -0.60 -17.41 -3.04
C MET A 186 -1.06 -18.57 -3.92
N PRO A 187 -2.14 -18.41 -4.70
CA PRO A 187 -2.56 -19.42 -5.67
C PRO A 187 -1.50 -19.56 -6.75
N LEU A 188 -1.16 -20.78 -7.09
CA LEU A 188 -0.26 -21.12 -8.21
C LEU A 188 -1.10 -21.37 -9.45
N ARG A 189 -0.82 -20.64 -10.53
CA ARG A 189 -1.65 -20.65 -11.74
C ARG A 189 -0.85 -21.00 -12.98
N THR A 190 -1.52 -21.67 -13.91
CA THR A 190 -1.02 -21.86 -15.27
C THR A 190 -1.08 -20.54 -16.04
N PRO A 191 -0.41 -20.44 -17.20
CA PRO A 191 -0.55 -19.28 -18.09
C PRO A 191 -2.01 -19.02 -18.53
N GLU A 192 -2.84 -20.08 -18.61
CA GLU A 192 -4.27 -20.02 -18.95
C GLU A 192 -5.14 -19.53 -17.79
N GLY A 193 -4.58 -19.50 -16.56
CA GLY A 193 -5.25 -19.01 -15.36
C GLY A 193 -5.76 -20.10 -14.41
N ASP A 194 -5.63 -21.38 -14.77
CA ASP A 194 -6.07 -22.50 -13.94
C ASP A 194 -5.21 -22.61 -12.67
N CYS A 195 -5.86 -22.77 -11.52
CA CYS A 195 -5.18 -22.93 -10.24
C CYS A 195 -4.77 -24.39 -10.05
N PHE A 196 -3.46 -24.63 -9.91
CA PHE A 196 -2.89 -25.98 -9.75
C PHE A 196 -2.13 -26.16 -8.43
N GLY A 197 -2.10 -25.16 -7.58
CA GLY A 197 -1.37 -25.23 -6.33
C GLY A 197 -1.64 -24.04 -5.41
N LEU A 198 -1.12 -24.14 -4.20
CA LEU A 198 -1.17 -23.07 -3.20
C LEU A 198 0.18 -23.02 -2.46
N LEU A 199 0.78 -21.85 -2.41
CA LEU A 199 1.92 -21.52 -1.55
C LEU A 199 1.41 -20.75 -0.34
N VAL A 200 1.75 -21.20 0.86
CA VAL A 200 1.32 -20.62 2.14
C VAL A 200 2.56 -20.15 2.89
N LEU A 201 2.56 -18.89 3.30
CA LEU A 201 3.54 -18.35 4.25
C LEU A 201 2.79 -17.98 5.53
N ALA A 202 3.39 -18.24 6.69
CA ALA A 202 2.76 -17.97 7.96
C ALA A 202 3.73 -17.38 8.99
N SER A 203 3.18 -16.60 9.92
CA SER A 203 3.92 -16.04 11.04
C SER A 203 3.07 -16.03 12.31
N PRO A 204 3.69 -16.23 13.49
CA PRO A 204 3.05 -16.02 14.78
C PRO A 204 2.85 -14.52 15.09
N GLU A 205 3.50 -13.63 14.38
CA GLU A 205 3.33 -12.18 14.52
C GLU A 205 2.12 -11.70 13.73
N PRO A 206 1.08 -11.13 14.40
CA PRO A 206 -0.14 -10.69 13.70
C PRO A 206 0.09 -9.60 12.64
N ALA A 207 1.11 -8.75 12.83
CA ALA A 207 1.44 -7.65 11.93
C ALA A 207 2.47 -8.02 10.83
N ARG A 208 2.95 -9.29 10.79
CA ARG A 208 3.94 -9.70 9.78
C ARG A 208 3.36 -9.70 8.38
N PHE A 209 2.16 -10.17 8.23
CA PHE A 209 1.38 -10.11 7.01
C PHE A 209 0.17 -9.21 7.27
N ASP A 210 0.25 -7.96 6.79
CA ASP A 210 -0.78 -6.96 6.95
C ASP A 210 -1.47 -6.68 5.60
N ALA A 211 -2.78 -6.52 5.64
CA ALA A 211 -3.58 -6.17 4.45
C ALA A 211 -3.18 -4.83 3.81
N ALA A 212 -2.53 -3.93 4.57
CA ALA A 212 -1.96 -2.69 4.06
C ALA A 212 -0.60 -2.89 3.35
N MET A 213 0.05 -4.07 3.47
CA MET A 213 1.22 -4.41 2.67
C MET A 213 0.79 -4.59 1.23
N GLY A 214 1.48 -3.88 0.31
CA GLY A 214 1.25 -4.04 -1.12
C GLY A 214 1.41 -5.51 -1.54
N THR A 215 0.43 -6.04 -2.26
CA THR A 215 0.42 -7.44 -2.73
C THR A 215 1.33 -7.68 -3.93
N ASP A 216 1.89 -6.63 -4.55
CA ASP A 216 2.74 -6.71 -5.75
C ASP A 216 3.91 -7.69 -5.58
N PHE A 217 4.54 -7.69 -4.41
CA PHE A 217 5.62 -8.63 -4.09
C PHE A 217 5.12 -10.07 -4.05
N LEU A 218 3.98 -10.32 -3.41
CA LEU A 218 3.37 -11.65 -3.31
C LEU A 218 2.88 -12.14 -4.68
N GLN A 219 2.38 -11.26 -5.54
CA GLN A 219 2.01 -11.58 -6.92
C GLN A 219 3.23 -12.03 -7.73
N ARG A 220 4.36 -11.31 -7.63
CA ARG A 220 5.62 -11.70 -8.27
C ARG A 220 6.13 -13.04 -7.74
N MET A 221 6.05 -13.25 -6.43
CA MET A 221 6.43 -14.52 -5.80
C MET A 221 5.55 -15.67 -6.29
N ALA A 222 4.22 -15.46 -6.36
CA ALA A 222 3.28 -16.43 -6.91
C ALA A 222 3.57 -16.77 -8.37
N ALA A 223 3.87 -15.77 -9.21
CA ALA A 223 4.19 -15.96 -10.62
C ALA A 223 5.49 -16.78 -10.81
N ILE A 224 6.54 -16.46 -10.06
CA ILE A 224 7.81 -17.21 -10.10
C ILE A 224 7.61 -18.65 -9.61
N ALA A 225 6.89 -18.85 -8.50
CA ALA A 225 6.56 -20.18 -7.99
C ALA A 225 5.74 -20.98 -8.99
N SER A 226 4.73 -20.36 -9.63
CA SER A 226 3.90 -20.98 -10.64
C SER A 226 4.72 -21.45 -11.84
N ALA A 227 5.62 -20.60 -12.36
CA ALA A 227 6.49 -20.95 -13.47
C ALA A 227 7.45 -22.11 -13.12
N ALA A 228 8.03 -22.12 -11.92
CA ALA A 228 8.94 -23.16 -11.48
C ALA A 228 8.22 -24.50 -11.22
N LEU A 229 7.10 -24.46 -10.47
CA LEU A 229 6.37 -25.65 -10.03
C LEU A 229 5.46 -26.22 -11.13
N GLY A 230 5.15 -25.44 -12.17
CA GLY A 230 4.46 -25.90 -13.39
C GLY A 230 5.21 -27.07 -14.06
N ARG A 231 6.52 -27.15 -13.92
CA ARG A 231 7.38 -28.26 -14.41
C ARG A 231 7.03 -29.64 -13.81
N LEU A 232 6.26 -29.67 -12.72
CA LEU A 232 5.80 -30.91 -12.08
C LEU A 232 4.58 -31.53 -12.79
N ARG A 233 3.95 -30.80 -13.72
CA ARG A 233 2.73 -31.19 -14.43
C ARG A 233 3.00 -31.83 -15.79
N ASP A 234 4.20 -31.61 -16.32
CA ASP A 234 4.66 -32.10 -17.65
C ASP A 234 5.16 -33.56 -17.64
#